data_c797deb7f37c99f0786fb043990ca544
#
_entry.id   c797deb7f37c99f0786fb043990ca544
#
_cell.length_a   1.000
_cell.length_b   1.000
_cell.length_c   1.000
_cell.angle_alpha   90.00
_cell.angle_beta   90.00
_cell.angle_gamma   90.00
#
_symmetry.space_group_name_H-M   'P 1'
#
loop_
_entity.id
_entity.type
_entity.pdbx_description
1 polymer ?
#
loop_
_entity_poly.entity_id
_entity_poly.type
_entity_poly.pdbx_seq_one_letter_code
_entity_poly.pdbx_strand_id
1 'polypeptide(L)'
;MKPTLLPCSLLRAAGLGAVAVGLFATSPSAGAAASAKRPNVLLIFADDLRTELGCYGVAGIKTPSIDALARRSVRFDRAYVQFPLCNPSRASLLTGRYPTATGVLGNTEFLGSRHPDWDTLPMYFRKHGYATLRTGKIFHGGYDDTDAWVEGGEPRPLGNADRKGSSQDPKRSDSIVVLEGDGESHADYKSATRAIEYLRKYGRSEQPFLVACGFSKPHSPPTAPRKMFDLYDVEKIPLPADFAPHPTVPKGFPERSVPARNGDLFIGREASIREAREMKRAYWAAVSFVDAQVGRVMAALGELGLRDNTIVVFWGDHGYHLGEKGKWSKHGSLWQVGLAVPYMISAPGVSADGQACPRVVECMSMYPTLVDLCGLPAISGHQTPSITPLLRQPAAPWDRPAISVSYSQRTLGRSVRTERWHYADWDEGRAGAMLIDTEKDPAELRNLAADPNLAAVVSEMRRHLRLLPAVGSRP
;
A
#
# COMPACT_ATOMS: atom_id res chain seq x y z
N MET A 1 25.52 24.72 73.74
CA MET A 1 24.91 25.14 75.03
C MET A 1 23.46 24.65 75.04
N LYS A 2 23.18 23.70 75.85
CA LYS A 2 21.87 23.30 76.37
C LYS A 2 21.51 24.33 77.51
N PRO A 3 20.32 24.28 78.13
CA PRO A 3 18.98 23.67 77.91
C PRO A 3 17.81 24.60 78.33
N THR A 4 16.56 24.16 78.29
CA THR A 4 15.64 23.93 79.45
C THR A 4 14.20 23.89 78.97
N LEU A 5 13.48 22.79 79.09
CA LEU A 5 12.54 22.26 80.06
C LEU A 5 11.25 23.10 80.34
N LEU A 6 10.12 22.46 79.96
CA LEU A 6 8.79 22.18 80.56
C LEU A 6 8.24 23.10 81.69
N PRO A 7 6.88 23.16 81.96
CA PRO A 7 5.99 22.05 82.22
C PRO A 7 4.49 22.15 81.84
N CYS A 8 3.89 21.03 81.69
CA CYS A 8 2.64 20.43 82.13
C CYS A 8 1.56 21.27 82.83
N SER A 9 0.29 21.13 82.39
CA SER A 9 -0.84 21.05 83.30
C SER A 9 -2.04 20.29 82.65
N LEU A 10 -2.50 19.29 83.38
CA LEU A 10 -3.72 18.47 83.22
C LEU A 10 -4.98 19.34 83.40
N LEU A 11 -6.06 19.04 82.71
CA LEU A 11 -7.45 19.05 83.27
C LEU A 11 -8.39 18.10 82.50
N ARG A 12 -9.29 17.53 83.26
CA ARG A 12 -10.15 16.35 83.10
C ARG A 12 -11.32 16.48 82.11
N ALA A 13 -11.61 15.40 81.51
CA ALA A 13 -12.87 14.67 81.21
C ALA A 13 -14.24 15.40 81.21
N ALA A 14 -14.99 15.19 80.15
CA ALA A 14 -16.43 14.91 80.19
C ALA A 14 -16.80 14.12 78.94
N GLY A 15 -17.36 12.92 79.10
CA GLY A 15 -17.81 12.08 78.00
C GLY A 15 -19.18 12.51 77.49
N LEU A 16 -19.34 12.40 76.15
CA LEU A 16 -20.64 12.34 75.51
C LEU A 16 -20.56 11.31 74.38
N GLY A 17 -21.41 10.31 74.53
CA GLY A 17 -21.53 9.23 73.57
C GLY A 17 -22.07 9.77 72.21
N ALA A 18 -21.36 9.46 71.15
CA ALA A 18 -21.82 9.67 69.79
C ALA A 18 -22.14 8.33 69.14
N VAL A 19 -23.41 8.12 68.86
CA VAL A 19 -23.94 7.04 68.05
C VAL A 19 -23.35 7.13 66.63
N ALA A 20 -22.52 6.19 66.26
CA ALA A 20 -22.01 6.08 64.91
C ALA A 20 -23.11 5.49 63.99
N VAL A 21 -23.76 6.35 63.19
CA VAL A 21 -24.56 5.95 62.04
C VAL A 21 -23.62 5.53 60.97
N GLY A 22 -23.50 4.23 60.71
CA GLY A 22 -22.72 3.66 59.61
C GLY A 22 -23.39 4.04 58.26
N LEU A 23 -22.82 5.03 57.56
CA LEU A 23 -23.09 5.28 56.15
C LEU A 23 -22.36 4.15 55.36
N PHE A 24 -23.11 3.16 54.96
CA PHE A 24 -22.66 2.22 53.89
C PHE A 24 -22.58 3.06 52.59
N ALA A 25 -21.36 3.52 52.23
CA ALA A 25 -21.05 4.00 50.93
C ALA A 25 -21.12 2.79 49.95
N THR A 26 -22.22 2.70 49.21
CA THR A 26 -22.29 1.80 48.07
C THR A 26 -21.33 2.34 47.01
N SER A 27 -20.16 1.73 46.88
CA SER A 27 -19.27 1.95 45.73
C SER A 27 -20.07 1.73 44.45
N PRO A 28 -20.07 2.66 43.49
CA PRO A 28 -20.67 2.38 42.20
C PRO A 28 -19.90 1.21 41.60
N SER A 29 -20.60 0.13 41.36
CA SER A 29 -20.10 -0.98 40.55
C SER A 29 -19.55 -0.38 39.24
N ALA A 30 -18.26 -0.53 39.01
CA ALA A 30 -17.67 -0.24 37.71
C ALA A 30 -18.45 -1.07 36.68
N GLY A 31 -19.42 -0.42 36.04
CA GLY A 31 -20.13 -1.03 34.91
C GLY A 31 -19.06 -1.46 33.92
N ALA A 32 -19.02 -2.75 33.62
CA ALA A 32 -18.18 -3.29 32.57
C ALA A 32 -18.45 -2.44 31.33
N ALA A 33 -17.49 -1.64 30.92
CA ALA A 33 -17.55 -0.93 29.65
C ALA A 33 -17.85 -1.99 28.61
N ALA A 34 -18.99 -1.88 27.94
CA ALA A 34 -19.37 -2.78 26.86
C ALA A 34 -18.16 -2.81 25.91
N SER A 35 -17.54 -3.97 25.75
CA SER A 35 -16.37 -4.14 24.88
C SER A 35 -16.76 -3.60 23.51
N ALA A 36 -16.19 -2.46 23.14
CA ALA A 36 -16.48 -1.84 21.86
C ALA A 36 -16.26 -2.90 20.76
N LYS A 37 -17.27 -3.08 19.91
CA LYS A 37 -17.22 -4.07 18.83
C LYS A 37 -15.98 -3.82 17.99
N ARG A 38 -15.11 -4.81 17.82
CA ARG A 38 -13.92 -4.68 16.98
C ARG A 38 -14.33 -4.28 15.55
N PRO A 39 -13.63 -3.35 14.92
CA PRO A 39 -13.97 -2.94 13.56
C PRO A 39 -13.72 -4.07 12.57
N ASN A 40 -14.55 -4.13 11.53
CA ASN A 40 -14.29 -4.92 10.35
C ASN A 40 -13.15 -4.29 9.52
N VAL A 41 -12.57 -5.07 8.63
CA VAL A 41 -11.53 -4.61 7.70
C VAL A 41 -11.91 -5.00 6.27
N LEU A 42 -11.86 -4.01 5.36
CA LEU A 42 -12.00 -4.20 3.93
C LEU A 42 -10.71 -3.72 3.24
N LEU A 43 -9.97 -4.65 2.67
CA LEU A 43 -8.78 -4.38 1.87
C LEU A 43 -9.16 -4.39 0.39
N ILE A 44 -8.84 -3.33 -0.33
CA ILE A 44 -9.05 -3.21 -1.77
C ILE A 44 -7.70 -2.96 -2.42
N PHE A 45 -7.21 -3.94 -3.19
CA PHE A 45 -5.91 -3.90 -3.86
C PHE A 45 -6.07 -3.85 -5.37
N ALA A 46 -5.21 -3.11 -6.05
CA ALA A 46 -5.12 -3.07 -7.50
C ALA A 46 -3.69 -3.35 -7.96
N ASP A 47 -3.55 -4.07 -9.09
CA ASP A 47 -2.26 -4.49 -9.64
C ASP A 47 -1.77 -3.50 -10.70
N ASP A 48 -0.51 -3.06 -10.64
CA ASP A 48 0.09 -2.05 -11.52
C ASP A 48 -0.58 -0.65 -11.42
N LEU A 49 -1.24 -0.34 -10.33
CA LEU A 49 -1.90 0.96 -10.18
C LEU A 49 -0.97 2.00 -9.58
N ARG A 50 -0.53 2.93 -10.42
CA ARG A 50 0.20 4.14 -9.98
C ARG A 50 -0.77 5.25 -9.53
N THR A 51 -0.24 6.37 -9.05
CA THR A 51 -1.04 7.54 -8.62
C THR A 51 -1.77 8.26 -9.76
N GLU A 52 -2.07 7.59 -10.87
CA GLU A 52 -2.81 8.09 -12.02
C GLU A 52 -4.32 8.06 -11.74
N LEU A 53 -4.77 8.93 -10.82
CA LEU A 53 -6.15 9.04 -10.31
C LEU A 53 -6.57 10.50 -10.17
N GLY A 54 -7.87 10.77 -10.26
CA GLY A 54 -8.43 12.13 -10.09
C GLY A 54 -8.08 12.75 -8.74
N CYS A 55 -8.24 11.99 -7.66
CA CYS A 55 -7.92 12.45 -6.30
C CYS A 55 -6.41 12.72 -6.08
N TYR A 56 -5.52 12.23 -6.92
CA TYR A 56 -4.08 12.58 -6.94
C TYR A 56 -3.76 13.71 -7.93
N GLY A 57 -4.77 14.39 -8.48
CA GLY A 57 -4.59 15.58 -9.31
C GLY A 57 -4.35 15.31 -10.80
N VAL A 58 -4.51 14.07 -11.26
CA VAL A 58 -4.35 13.78 -12.70
C VAL A 58 -5.56 14.26 -13.47
N ALA A 59 -5.33 15.27 -14.31
CA ALA A 59 -6.39 15.85 -15.14
C ALA A 59 -6.84 14.87 -16.24
N GLY A 60 -8.15 14.79 -16.43
CA GLY A 60 -8.77 14.03 -17.51
C GLY A 60 -9.13 12.58 -17.19
N ILE A 61 -8.44 11.91 -16.26
CA ILE A 61 -8.80 10.55 -15.86
C ILE A 61 -10.15 10.53 -15.11
N LYS A 62 -10.90 9.43 -15.23
CA LYS A 62 -12.24 9.29 -14.66
C LYS A 62 -12.23 8.20 -13.58
N THR A 63 -12.20 8.63 -12.32
CA THR A 63 -12.12 7.74 -11.13
C THR A 63 -13.09 8.19 -10.01
N PRO A 64 -14.40 8.41 -10.34
CA PRO A 64 -15.33 9.04 -9.39
C PRO A 64 -15.54 8.24 -8.10
N SER A 65 -15.46 6.90 -8.16
CA SER A 65 -15.67 6.03 -6.99
C SER A 65 -14.45 6.05 -6.05
N ILE A 66 -13.25 5.97 -6.61
CA ILE A 66 -12.00 6.08 -5.85
C ILE A 66 -11.85 7.50 -5.27
N ASP A 67 -12.22 8.51 -6.05
CA ASP A 67 -12.25 9.92 -5.58
C ASP A 67 -13.26 10.11 -4.45
N ALA A 68 -14.41 9.41 -4.48
CA ALA A 68 -15.37 9.42 -3.39
C ALA A 68 -14.84 8.72 -2.14
N LEU A 69 -14.09 7.62 -2.29
CA LEU A 69 -13.40 6.96 -1.19
C LEU A 69 -12.32 7.86 -0.58
N ALA A 70 -11.55 8.56 -1.40
CA ALA A 70 -10.54 9.52 -0.95
C ALA A 70 -11.12 10.61 -0.05
N ARG A 71 -12.33 11.12 -0.37
CA ARG A 71 -13.03 12.12 0.47
C ARG A 71 -13.47 11.59 1.84
N ARG A 72 -13.37 10.29 2.08
CA ARG A 72 -13.72 9.61 3.34
C ARG A 72 -12.53 8.89 3.96
N SER A 73 -11.34 9.21 3.51
CA SER A 73 -10.09 8.58 3.93
C SER A 73 -9.03 9.65 4.20
N VAL A 74 -7.99 9.28 4.92
CA VAL A 74 -6.71 9.97 4.78
C VAL A 74 -6.04 9.41 3.53
N ARG A 75 -5.74 10.28 2.57
CA ARG A 75 -4.96 9.98 1.37
C ARG A 75 -3.50 10.28 1.61
N PHE A 76 -2.63 9.33 1.38
CA PHE A 76 -1.18 9.54 1.49
C PHE A 76 -0.60 9.94 0.14
N ASP A 77 -0.08 11.17 0.03
CA ASP A 77 0.46 11.71 -1.22
C ASP A 77 1.83 11.11 -1.57
N ARG A 78 2.54 10.59 -0.58
CA ARG A 78 3.92 10.07 -0.69
C ARG A 78 4.04 8.70 -0.05
N ALA A 79 3.24 7.73 -0.54
CA ALA A 79 3.30 6.34 -0.13
C ALA A 79 4.14 5.51 -1.10
N TYR A 80 5.09 4.76 -0.57
CA TYR A 80 6.04 3.99 -1.37
C TYR A 80 6.01 2.51 -1.02
N VAL A 81 6.01 1.69 -2.06
CA VAL A 81 6.16 0.24 -1.92
C VAL A 81 7.62 -0.14 -1.75
N GLN A 82 7.87 -1.29 -1.16
CA GLN A 82 9.22 -1.74 -0.86
C GLN A 82 9.90 -2.44 -2.04
N PHE A 83 9.12 -2.77 -3.09
CA PHE A 83 9.66 -3.39 -4.30
C PHE A 83 8.75 -3.11 -5.52
N PRO A 84 9.29 -2.75 -6.69
CA PRO A 84 8.51 -2.50 -7.91
C PRO A 84 8.19 -3.81 -8.67
N LEU A 85 7.60 -4.79 -7.98
CA LEU A 85 7.17 -6.06 -8.55
C LEU A 85 6.16 -6.75 -7.63
N CYS A 86 5.15 -7.40 -8.21
CA CYS A 86 3.96 -7.88 -7.51
C CYS A 86 4.28 -8.77 -6.29
N ASN A 87 4.98 -9.91 -6.48
CA ASN A 87 5.21 -10.85 -5.38
C ASN A 87 6.03 -10.25 -4.23
N PRO A 88 7.20 -9.63 -4.47
CA PRO A 88 7.99 -9.04 -3.40
C PRO A 88 7.26 -7.91 -2.66
N SER A 89 6.54 -7.05 -3.40
CA SER A 89 5.77 -5.96 -2.80
C SER A 89 4.67 -6.47 -1.89
N ARG A 90 3.88 -7.45 -2.37
CA ARG A 90 2.78 -8.07 -1.61
C ARG A 90 3.30 -8.86 -0.42
N ALA A 91 4.40 -9.62 -0.58
CA ALA A 91 5.06 -10.31 0.53
C ALA A 91 5.53 -9.33 1.61
N SER A 92 6.14 -8.21 1.22
CA SER A 92 6.57 -7.16 2.14
C SER A 92 5.39 -6.54 2.90
N LEU A 93 4.34 -6.14 2.19
CA LEU A 93 3.14 -5.55 2.77
C LEU A 93 2.44 -6.50 3.76
N LEU A 94 2.25 -7.76 3.35
CA LEU A 94 1.50 -8.75 4.13
C LEU A 94 2.28 -9.35 5.30
N THR A 95 3.58 -9.03 5.43
CA THR A 95 4.42 -9.43 6.55
C THR A 95 4.94 -8.25 7.40
N GLY A 96 4.79 -7.01 6.91
CA GLY A 96 5.38 -5.83 7.55
C GLY A 96 6.91 -5.83 7.57
N ARG A 97 7.55 -6.47 6.57
CA ARG A 97 9.00 -6.67 6.51
C ARG A 97 9.58 -6.29 5.16
N TYR A 98 10.81 -5.81 5.14
CA TYR A 98 11.50 -5.48 3.88
C TYR A 98 11.72 -6.72 2.99
N PRO A 99 11.75 -6.55 1.67
CA PRO A 99 12.02 -7.66 0.74
C PRO A 99 13.34 -8.38 0.98
N THR A 100 14.35 -7.69 1.50
CA THR A 100 15.63 -8.28 1.89
C THR A 100 15.50 -9.23 3.09
N ALA A 101 14.58 -8.96 4.02
CA ALA A 101 14.27 -9.86 5.13
C ALA A 101 13.38 -11.02 4.69
N THR A 102 12.36 -10.77 3.86
CA THR A 102 11.49 -11.84 3.34
C THR A 102 12.25 -12.79 2.41
N GLY A 103 13.34 -12.33 1.79
CA GLY A 103 14.07 -13.05 0.76
C GLY A 103 13.28 -13.24 -0.54
N VAL A 104 12.07 -12.69 -0.63
CA VAL A 104 11.24 -12.71 -1.86
C VAL A 104 11.64 -11.52 -2.72
N LEU A 105 12.45 -11.77 -3.75
CA LEU A 105 13.02 -10.75 -4.63
C LEU A 105 12.54 -10.88 -6.09
N GLY A 106 11.65 -11.84 -6.35
CA GLY A 106 11.09 -12.10 -7.68
C GLY A 106 9.70 -12.73 -7.59
N ASN A 107 9.09 -12.99 -8.75
CA ASN A 107 7.73 -13.52 -8.83
C ASN A 107 7.64 -15.05 -8.67
N THR A 108 8.75 -15.73 -8.48
CA THR A 108 8.82 -17.20 -8.41
C THR A 108 9.17 -17.73 -7.02
N GLU A 109 9.43 -16.85 -6.06
CA GLU A 109 9.73 -17.26 -4.68
C GLU A 109 8.46 -17.34 -3.84
N PHE A 110 8.35 -18.41 -3.05
CA PHE A 110 7.23 -18.63 -2.14
C PHE A 110 7.60 -18.22 -0.71
N LEU A 111 6.90 -17.21 -0.18
CA LEU A 111 7.11 -16.70 1.18
C LEU A 111 6.97 -17.82 2.23
N GLY A 112 5.91 -18.63 2.14
CA GLY A 112 5.61 -19.69 3.11
C GLY A 112 6.68 -20.77 3.21
N SER A 113 7.41 -21.08 2.11
CA SER A 113 8.53 -22.01 2.18
C SER A 113 9.79 -21.40 2.77
N ARG A 114 9.94 -20.07 2.70
CA ARG A 114 11.08 -19.36 3.30
C ARG A 114 10.90 -19.11 4.79
N HIS A 115 9.67 -18.79 5.18
CA HIS A 115 9.30 -18.37 6.54
C HIS A 115 7.98 -19.02 6.97
N PRO A 116 7.96 -20.34 7.18
CA PRO A 116 6.74 -21.06 7.55
C PRO A 116 6.17 -20.63 8.92
N ASP A 117 7.00 -20.01 9.77
CA ASP A 117 6.63 -19.57 11.11
C ASP A 117 6.11 -18.13 11.16
N TRP A 118 6.09 -17.41 10.02
CA TRP A 118 5.63 -16.03 10.02
C TRP A 118 4.13 -15.95 9.76
N ASP A 119 3.46 -15.26 10.65
CA ASP A 119 2.06 -14.91 10.42
C ASP A 119 1.96 -13.80 9.40
N THR A 120 1.34 -14.10 8.27
CA THR A 120 0.90 -13.06 7.34
C THR A 120 -0.25 -12.26 7.96
N LEU A 121 -0.50 -11.06 7.46
CA LEU A 121 -1.59 -10.21 7.95
C LEU A 121 -2.93 -10.98 8.03
N PRO A 122 -3.41 -11.70 6.99
CA PRO A 122 -4.66 -12.45 7.13
C PRO A 122 -4.56 -13.62 8.13
N MET A 123 -3.44 -14.32 8.22
CA MET A 123 -3.24 -15.38 9.22
C MET A 123 -3.32 -14.83 10.63
N TYR A 124 -2.69 -13.69 10.90
CA TYR A 124 -2.74 -13.05 12.19
C TYR A 124 -4.15 -12.66 12.60
N PHE A 125 -4.90 -12.04 11.67
CA PHE A 125 -6.30 -11.68 11.91
C PHE A 125 -7.16 -12.90 12.17
N ARG A 126 -6.97 -13.99 11.40
CA ARG A 126 -7.65 -15.28 11.64
C ARG A 126 -7.39 -15.82 13.04
N LYS A 127 -6.13 -15.85 13.46
CA LYS A 127 -5.74 -16.29 14.83
C LYS A 127 -6.37 -15.44 15.93
N HIS A 128 -6.73 -14.18 15.63
CA HIS A 128 -7.36 -13.25 16.56
C HIS A 128 -8.88 -13.16 16.42
N GLY A 129 -9.50 -14.16 15.78
CA GLY A 129 -10.95 -14.34 15.76
C GLY A 129 -11.68 -13.60 14.64
N TYR A 130 -10.99 -13.08 13.63
CA TYR A 130 -11.63 -12.54 12.44
C TYR A 130 -12.02 -13.65 11.47
N ALA A 131 -13.18 -13.49 10.82
CA ALA A 131 -13.49 -14.22 9.60
C ALA A 131 -12.68 -13.62 8.46
N THR A 132 -11.66 -14.33 7.97
CA THR A 132 -10.78 -13.86 6.89
C THR A 132 -11.22 -14.39 5.54
N LEU A 133 -11.49 -13.50 4.62
CA LEU A 133 -12.17 -13.79 3.35
C LEU A 133 -11.40 -13.15 2.20
N ARG A 134 -11.16 -13.93 1.14
CA ARG A 134 -10.38 -13.48 0.00
C ARG A 134 -11.13 -13.63 -1.31
N THR A 135 -10.94 -12.64 -2.19
CA THR A 135 -11.32 -12.75 -3.60
C THR A 135 -10.33 -12.00 -4.48
N GLY A 136 -10.03 -12.55 -5.64
CA GLY A 136 -9.09 -11.97 -6.60
C GLY A 136 -7.62 -11.98 -6.15
N LYS A 137 -6.83 -11.02 -6.63
CA LYS A 137 -5.36 -11.00 -6.48
C LYS A 137 -4.92 -10.32 -5.18
N ILE A 138 -4.67 -11.09 -4.12
CA ILE A 138 -4.11 -10.61 -2.84
C ILE A 138 -2.62 -10.95 -2.75
N PHE A 139 -2.26 -12.22 -2.83
CA PHE A 139 -0.91 -12.68 -3.06
C PHE A 139 -0.59 -12.75 -4.56
N HIS A 140 0.59 -13.20 -4.93
CA HIS A 140 0.95 -13.41 -6.32
C HIS A 140 0.60 -14.85 -6.75
N GLY A 141 0.06 -15.00 -7.95
CA GLY A 141 -0.53 -16.22 -8.51
C GLY A 141 0.14 -17.55 -8.12
N GLY A 142 -0.55 -18.35 -7.32
CA GLY A 142 -0.10 -19.66 -6.85
C GLY A 142 0.75 -19.66 -5.57
N TYR A 143 1.09 -18.48 -5.02
CA TYR A 143 1.89 -18.32 -3.81
C TYR A 143 1.06 -17.72 -2.67
N ASP A 144 -0.14 -18.27 -2.47
CA ASP A 144 -1.08 -17.83 -1.43
C ASP A 144 -0.78 -18.49 -0.08
N ASP A 145 -1.09 -17.79 1.00
CA ASP A 145 -1.21 -18.35 2.35
C ASP A 145 -2.64 -18.90 2.51
N THR A 146 -2.86 -20.10 1.95
CA THR A 146 -4.20 -20.71 1.86
C THR A 146 -4.85 -20.91 3.20
N ASP A 147 -4.07 -21.26 4.23
CA ASP A 147 -4.56 -21.50 5.58
C ASP A 147 -4.94 -20.24 6.33
N ALA A 148 -4.56 -19.07 5.81
CA ALA A 148 -4.95 -17.79 6.39
C ALA A 148 -6.41 -17.41 6.12
N TRP A 149 -7.12 -18.12 5.25
CA TRP A 149 -8.46 -17.76 4.80
C TRP A 149 -9.53 -18.75 5.28
N VAL A 150 -10.65 -18.22 5.75
CA VAL A 150 -11.87 -19.02 6.04
C VAL A 150 -12.58 -19.36 4.73
N GLU A 151 -12.62 -18.41 3.78
CA GLU A 151 -13.14 -18.63 2.44
C GLU A 151 -12.24 -17.93 1.39
N GLY A 152 -12.13 -18.52 0.21
CA GLY A 152 -11.41 -17.98 -0.94
C GLY A 152 -9.90 -18.23 -0.96
N GLY A 153 -9.36 -18.99 -0.01
CA GLY A 153 -7.96 -19.40 0.05
C GLY A 153 -7.60 -20.44 -1.00
N GLU A 154 -7.82 -20.13 -2.26
CA GLU A 154 -7.48 -21.01 -3.38
C GLU A 154 -6.06 -20.71 -3.86
N PRO A 155 -5.23 -21.73 -4.16
CA PRO A 155 -3.88 -21.54 -4.67
C PRO A 155 -3.85 -20.91 -6.07
N ARG A 156 -5.00 -20.71 -6.70
CA ARG A 156 -5.14 -20.06 -8.00
C ARG A 156 -6.15 -18.94 -7.95
N PRO A 157 -5.81 -17.73 -8.44
CA PRO A 157 -6.79 -16.67 -8.60
C PRO A 157 -7.94 -17.11 -9.50
N LEU A 158 -9.16 -16.71 -9.16
CA LEU A 158 -10.34 -16.95 -9.97
C LEU A 158 -10.11 -16.42 -11.40
N GLY A 159 -10.01 -17.32 -12.36
CA GLY A 159 -10.00 -17.00 -13.78
C GLY A 159 -8.72 -16.35 -14.30
N ASN A 160 -7.71 -17.16 -14.58
CA ASN A 160 -6.59 -16.78 -15.46
C ASN A 160 -6.94 -16.92 -16.94
N ALA A 161 -8.11 -16.45 -17.37
CA ALA A 161 -8.37 -16.29 -18.81
C ALA A 161 -7.32 -15.37 -19.46
N ASP A 162 -6.78 -14.42 -18.69
CA ASP A 162 -5.74 -13.48 -19.11
C ASP A 162 -4.33 -14.11 -19.23
N ARG A 163 -4.08 -15.27 -18.62
CA ARG A 163 -2.76 -15.93 -18.71
C ARG A 163 -2.42 -16.51 -20.09
N LYS A 164 -3.37 -16.65 -20.99
CA LYS A 164 -3.06 -16.97 -22.40
C LYS A 164 -2.30 -15.87 -23.13
N GLY A 165 -2.09 -14.73 -22.49
CA GLY A 165 -1.43 -13.58 -23.06
C GLY A 165 -0.29 -12.98 -22.23
N SER A 166 0.10 -13.52 -21.07
CA SER A 166 1.32 -13.07 -20.38
C SER A 166 2.51 -13.58 -21.17
N SER A 167 2.74 -12.97 -22.25
CA SER A 167 3.65 -13.47 -23.22
C SER A 167 4.90 -12.64 -23.14
N GLN A 168 5.96 -13.32 -22.97
CA GLN A 168 7.23 -12.90 -23.50
C GLN A 168 7.21 -12.91 -25.05
N ASP A 169 6.03 -13.16 -25.66
CA ASP A 169 5.83 -13.06 -27.11
C ASP A 169 5.62 -11.57 -27.47
N PRO A 170 6.58 -10.93 -28.16
CA PRO A 170 6.49 -9.53 -28.53
C PRO A 170 5.22 -9.18 -29.33
N LYS A 171 4.67 -10.14 -30.08
CA LYS A 171 3.43 -9.94 -30.85
C LYS A 171 2.16 -9.86 -30.00
N ARG A 172 2.22 -10.28 -28.73
CA ARG A 172 1.08 -10.28 -27.80
C ARG A 172 1.25 -9.31 -26.64
N SER A 173 2.46 -8.79 -26.43
CA SER A 173 2.74 -7.87 -25.33
C SER A 173 1.90 -6.59 -25.38
N ASP A 174 1.60 -6.11 -26.58
CA ASP A 174 0.92 -4.82 -26.81
C ASP A 174 -0.59 -4.98 -27.05
N SER A 175 -1.15 -6.12 -26.66
CA SER A 175 -2.59 -6.36 -26.80
C SER A 175 -3.40 -5.43 -25.94
N ILE A 176 -4.46 -4.86 -26.51
CA ILE A 176 -5.49 -4.11 -25.80
C ILE A 176 -6.75 -4.95 -25.88
N VAL A 177 -7.38 -5.24 -24.74
CA VAL A 177 -8.55 -6.11 -24.66
C VAL A 177 -9.79 -5.26 -24.35
N VAL A 178 -10.76 -5.31 -25.26
CA VAL A 178 -12.06 -4.63 -25.10
C VAL A 178 -13.09 -5.68 -24.71
N LEU A 179 -13.75 -5.48 -23.58
CA LEU A 179 -14.79 -6.35 -23.06
C LEU A 179 -16.17 -5.87 -23.52
N GLU A 180 -17.10 -6.82 -23.65
CA GLU A 180 -18.52 -6.54 -23.86
C GLU A 180 -19.22 -6.23 -22.52
N GLY A 181 -20.40 -5.59 -22.61
CA GLY A 181 -21.26 -5.24 -21.46
C GLY A 181 -20.52 -4.38 -20.44
N ASP A 182 -20.69 -4.73 -19.18
CA ASP A 182 -20.04 -4.13 -18.04
C ASP A 182 -18.74 -4.86 -17.62
N GLY A 183 -18.31 -5.83 -18.42
CA GLY A 183 -17.15 -6.66 -18.16
C GLY A 183 -17.42 -7.82 -17.20
N GLU A 184 -18.66 -8.34 -17.16
CA GLU A 184 -19.12 -9.41 -16.25
C GLU A 184 -18.30 -10.69 -16.38
N SER A 185 -17.79 -10.96 -17.58
CA SER A 185 -16.94 -12.11 -17.85
C SER A 185 -15.56 -11.99 -17.20
N HIS A 186 -15.09 -10.76 -16.90
CA HIS A 186 -13.76 -10.50 -16.38
C HIS A 186 -13.61 -10.89 -14.90
N ALA A 187 -12.41 -11.35 -14.53
CA ALA A 187 -12.11 -11.76 -13.16
C ALA A 187 -12.35 -10.66 -12.12
N ASP A 188 -12.03 -9.40 -12.43
CA ASP A 188 -12.19 -8.28 -11.49
C ASP A 188 -13.65 -7.96 -11.20
N TYR A 189 -14.56 -8.08 -12.21
CA TYR A 189 -15.99 -7.96 -11.97
C TYR A 189 -16.48 -9.06 -11.02
N LYS A 190 -16.03 -10.31 -11.24
CA LYS A 190 -16.35 -11.46 -10.39
C LYS A 190 -15.78 -11.30 -8.98
N SER A 191 -14.58 -10.74 -8.87
CA SER A 191 -13.95 -10.45 -7.57
C SER A 191 -14.78 -9.44 -6.76
N ALA A 192 -15.23 -8.36 -7.39
CA ALA A 192 -16.13 -7.39 -6.74
C ALA A 192 -17.46 -8.05 -6.31
N THR A 193 -18.07 -8.87 -7.18
CA THR A 193 -19.30 -9.61 -6.88
C THR A 193 -19.13 -10.52 -5.67
N ARG A 194 -18.03 -11.29 -5.62
CA ARG A 194 -17.72 -12.16 -4.49
C ARG A 194 -17.44 -11.38 -3.21
N ALA A 195 -16.77 -10.25 -3.27
CA ALA A 195 -16.59 -9.38 -2.10
C ALA A 195 -17.95 -8.89 -1.55
N ILE A 196 -18.88 -8.52 -2.42
CA ILE A 196 -20.24 -8.11 -2.04
C ILE A 196 -20.99 -9.27 -1.38
N GLU A 197 -20.86 -10.50 -1.90
CA GLU A 197 -21.43 -11.71 -1.28
C GLU A 197 -20.87 -11.92 0.13
N TYR A 198 -19.57 -11.77 0.33
CA TYR A 198 -18.94 -11.84 1.66
C TYR A 198 -19.47 -10.76 2.60
N LEU A 199 -19.56 -9.51 2.16
CA LEU A 199 -20.13 -8.42 2.97
C LEU A 199 -21.56 -8.73 3.40
N ARG A 200 -22.42 -9.28 2.51
CA ARG A 200 -23.79 -9.69 2.82
C ARG A 200 -23.85 -10.84 3.83
N LYS A 201 -22.98 -11.85 3.66
CA LYS A 201 -22.96 -13.05 4.51
C LYS A 201 -22.42 -12.74 5.91
N TYR A 202 -21.27 -12.06 5.99
CA TYR A 202 -20.56 -11.85 7.25
C TYR A 202 -20.92 -10.53 7.95
N GLY A 203 -21.46 -9.55 7.23
CA GLY A 203 -21.87 -8.27 7.81
C GLY A 203 -22.99 -8.35 8.84
N ARG A 204 -23.73 -9.47 8.87
CA ARG A 204 -24.77 -9.76 9.87
C ARG A 204 -24.26 -10.52 11.09
N SER A 205 -23.01 -10.95 11.08
CA SER A 205 -22.37 -11.70 12.18
C SER A 205 -21.87 -10.76 13.26
N GLU A 206 -21.85 -11.26 14.51
CA GLU A 206 -21.13 -10.61 15.61
C GLU A 206 -19.61 -10.76 15.47
N GLN A 207 -19.14 -11.77 14.75
CA GLN A 207 -17.73 -11.97 14.46
C GLN A 207 -17.24 -10.90 13.49
N PRO A 208 -16.16 -10.16 13.81
CA PRO A 208 -15.57 -9.22 12.88
C PRO A 208 -14.97 -9.94 11.67
N PHE A 209 -14.99 -9.31 10.51
CA PHE A 209 -14.41 -9.86 9.29
C PHE A 209 -13.22 -9.05 8.78
N LEU A 210 -12.34 -9.72 8.06
CA LEU A 210 -11.37 -9.13 7.16
C LEU A 210 -11.68 -9.65 5.75
N VAL A 211 -12.23 -8.78 4.89
CA VAL A 211 -12.45 -9.06 3.47
C VAL A 211 -11.31 -8.43 2.67
N ALA A 212 -10.60 -9.25 1.92
CA ALA A 212 -9.57 -8.81 0.98
C ALA A 212 -10.06 -9.01 -0.46
N CYS A 213 -10.24 -7.90 -1.19
CA CYS A 213 -10.67 -7.84 -2.58
C CYS A 213 -9.53 -7.31 -3.45
N GLY A 214 -8.94 -8.15 -4.28
CA GLY A 214 -7.83 -7.80 -5.16
C GLY A 214 -8.23 -7.78 -6.62
N PHE A 215 -7.94 -6.66 -7.30
CA PHE A 215 -8.12 -6.49 -8.73
C PHE A 215 -6.83 -6.77 -9.47
N SER A 216 -6.94 -7.39 -10.65
CA SER A 216 -5.80 -7.66 -11.52
C SER A 216 -5.48 -6.48 -12.43
N LYS A 217 -6.44 -5.58 -12.66
CA LYS A 217 -6.23 -4.39 -13.48
C LYS A 217 -5.77 -3.21 -12.63
N PRO A 218 -5.04 -2.26 -13.25
CA PRO A 218 -4.74 -2.08 -14.67
C PRO A 218 -3.54 -2.88 -15.23
N HIS A 219 -3.08 -3.97 -14.59
CA HIS A 219 -1.98 -4.82 -15.10
C HIS A 219 -2.18 -5.22 -16.58
N SER A 220 -1.08 -5.25 -17.33
CA SER A 220 -1.08 -5.65 -18.75
C SER A 220 -1.61 -7.09 -18.97
N PRO A 221 -2.26 -7.39 -20.12
CA PRO A 221 -2.72 -6.43 -21.13
C PRO A 221 -3.80 -5.50 -20.57
N PRO A 222 -3.79 -4.19 -20.90
CA PRO A 222 -4.86 -3.29 -20.52
C PRO A 222 -6.21 -3.80 -21.03
N THR A 223 -7.15 -4.00 -20.09
CA THR A 223 -8.44 -4.66 -20.37
C THR A 223 -9.57 -3.86 -19.72
N ALA A 224 -10.58 -3.49 -20.49
CA ALA A 224 -11.75 -2.78 -19.98
C ALA A 224 -12.97 -2.95 -20.90
N PRO A 225 -14.20 -2.70 -20.43
CA PRO A 225 -15.38 -2.55 -21.27
C PRO A 225 -15.23 -1.36 -22.25
N ARG A 226 -15.81 -1.48 -23.43
CA ARG A 226 -15.79 -0.44 -24.49
C ARG A 226 -16.14 0.94 -23.95
N LYS A 227 -17.18 1.05 -23.15
CA LYS A 227 -17.61 2.31 -22.55
C LYS A 227 -16.55 3.04 -21.73
N MET A 228 -15.55 2.31 -21.18
CA MET A 228 -14.43 2.93 -20.46
C MET A 228 -13.40 3.53 -21.40
N PHE A 229 -13.20 2.96 -22.60
CA PHE A 229 -12.37 3.55 -23.64
C PHE A 229 -13.03 4.82 -24.20
N ASP A 230 -14.36 4.84 -24.32
CA ASP A 230 -15.13 5.95 -24.88
C ASP A 230 -15.11 7.20 -23.99
N LEU A 231 -14.67 7.07 -22.72
CA LEU A 231 -14.42 8.20 -21.82
C LEU A 231 -13.24 9.09 -22.26
N TYR A 232 -12.38 8.58 -23.15
CA TYR A 232 -11.08 9.19 -23.44
C TYR A 232 -10.84 9.39 -24.93
N ASP A 233 -10.59 10.63 -25.31
CA ASP A 233 -10.07 11.00 -26.61
C ASP A 233 -8.57 10.72 -26.66
N VAL A 234 -8.12 9.85 -27.55
CA VAL A 234 -6.73 9.41 -27.66
C VAL A 234 -5.78 10.58 -27.95
N GLU A 235 -6.23 11.57 -28.72
CA GLU A 235 -5.38 12.73 -29.08
C GLU A 235 -5.13 13.66 -27.88
N LYS A 236 -5.99 13.59 -26.85
CA LYS A 236 -5.85 14.36 -25.62
C LYS A 236 -5.11 13.64 -24.50
N ILE A 237 -4.70 12.39 -24.74
CA ILE A 237 -3.91 11.64 -23.73
C ILE A 237 -2.51 12.25 -23.61
N PRO A 238 -2.14 12.78 -22.43
CA PRO A 238 -0.83 13.36 -22.23
C PRO A 238 0.25 12.26 -22.13
N LEU A 239 1.36 12.47 -22.81
CA LEU A 239 2.56 11.68 -22.60
C LEU A 239 3.48 12.36 -21.58
N PRO A 240 4.35 11.61 -20.87
CA PRO A 240 5.32 12.20 -19.95
C PRO A 240 6.32 13.09 -20.68
N ALA A 241 6.85 14.10 -19.99
CA ALA A 241 7.79 15.07 -20.56
C ALA A 241 9.09 14.40 -21.05
N ASP A 242 9.46 13.29 -20.44
CA ASP A 242 10.63 12.47 -20.78
C ASP A 242 10.27 11.19 -21.57
N PHE A 243 9.14 11.23 -22.29
CA PHE A 243 8.78 10.16 -23.21
C PHE A 243 9.91 9.86 -24.19
N ALA A 244 10.23 8.58 -24.35
CA ALA A 244 11.13 8.10 -25.39
C ALA A 244 10.53 6.88 -26.09
N PRO A 245 10.85 6.59 -27.36
CA PRO A 245 10.29 5.46 -28.09
C PRO A 245 10.71 4.10 -27.56
N HIS A 246 11.87 4.01 -26.89
CA HIS A 246 12.41 2.79 -26.26
C HIS A 246 13.10 3.14 -24.93
N PRO A 247 13.37 2.15 -24.06
CA PRO A 247 14.06 2.38 -22.80
C PRO A 247 15.37 3.12 -23.00
N THR A 248 15.48 4.31 -22.43
CA THR A 248 16.59 5.24 -22.61
C THR A 248 17.07 5.75 -21.26
N VAL A 249 18.34 5.55 -20.96
CA VAL A 249 18.97 6.09 -19.76
C VAL A 249 19.18 7.60 -19.96
N PRO A 250 18.61 8.47 -19.09
CA PRO A 250 18.83 9.90 -19.21
C PRO A 250 20.31 10.27 -18.98
N LYS A 251 20.76 11.34 -19.62
CA LYS A 251 22.15 11.81 -19.48
C LYS A 251 22.51 12.06 -18.02
N GLY A 252 23.62 11.50 -17.58
CA GLY A 252 24.13 11.65 -16.20
C GLY A 252 23.54 10.69 -15.16
N PHE A 253 22.64 9.79 -15.59
CA PHE A 253 22.14 8.73 -14.74
C PHE A 253 22.91 7.42 -14.93
N PRO A 254 22.94 6.54 -13.93
CA PRO A 254 23.57 5.23 -14.07
C PRO A 254 22.86 4.34 -15.11
N GLU A 255 23.62 3.54 -15.85
CA GLU A 255 23.08 2.56 -16.82
C GLU A 255 22.04 1.61 -16.19
N ARG A 256 22.20 1.28 -14.92
CA ARG A 256 21.27 0.41 -14.19
C ARG A 256 19.95 1.07 -13.83
N SER A 257 19.82 2.40 -13.97
CA SER A 257 18.59 3.13 -13.62
C SER A 257 17.42 2.83 -14.54
N VAL A 258 17.69 2.47 -15.80
CA VAL A 258 16.69 2.07 -16.79
C VAL A 258 17.10 0.74 -17.41
N PRO A 259 16.34 -0.36 -17.19
CA PRO A 259 16.57 -1.62 -17.87
C PRO A 259 16.53 -1.46 -19.39
N ALA A 260 17.47 -2.08 -20.10
CA ALA A 260 17.63 -1.92 -21.55
C ALA A 260 16.44 -2.44 -22.39
N ARG A 261 15.52 -3.20 -21.79
CA ARG A 261 14.33 -3.74 -22.45
C ARG A 261 13.10 -3.58 -21.56
N ASN A 262 11.97 -3.39 -22.20
CA ASN A 262 10.68 -3.47 -21.55
C ASN A 262 10.35 -4.93 -21.19
N GLY A 263 9.65 -5.12 -20.07
CA GLY A 263 9.26 -6.44 -19.57
C GLY A 263 7.78 -6.78 -19.81
N ASP A 264 6.93 -5.76 -20.08
CA ASP A 264 5.48 -5.96 -20.17
C ASP A 264 4.88 -5.54 -21.52
N LEU A 265 5.10 -4.29 -21.95
CA LEU A 265 4.56 -3.73 -23.19
C LEU A 265 5.72 -3.26 -24.06
N PHE A 266 5.53 -3.20 -25.39
CA PHE A 266 6.55 -2.78 -26.37
C PHE A 266 7.88 -3.57 -26.21
N ILE A 267 7.78 -4.87 -25.94
CA ILE A 267 8.94 -5.76 -25.74
C ILE A 267 9.72 -5.89 -27.04
N GLY A 268 10.98 -5.42 -27.03
CA GLY A 268 11.89 -5.53 -28.18
C GLY A 268 11.56 -4.66 -29.39
N ARG A 269 10.67 -3.66 -29.21
CA ARG A 269 10.34 -2.68 -30.24
C ARG A 269 10.14 -1.28 -29.70
N GLU A 270 10.12 -0.30 -30.57
CA GLU A 270 9.81 1.09 -30.27
C GLU A 270 8.30 1.33 -30.18
N ALA A 271 7.91 2.30 -29.37
CA ALA A 271 6.55 2.84 -29.31
C ALA A 271 6.52 4.19 -30.06
N SER A 272 5.71 4.32 -31.10
CA SER A 272 5.39 5.60 -31.66
C SER A 272 4.55 6.46 -30.71
N ILE A 273 4.52 7.77 -30.90
CA ILE A 273 3.69 8.70 -30.11
C ILE A 273 2.22 8.27 -30.11
N ARG A 274 1.70 7.84 -31.25
CA ARG A 274 0.31 7.40 -31.39
C ARG A 274 0.06 6.13 -30.59
N GLU A 275 0.89 5.10 -30.74
CA GLU A 275 0.78 3.85 -30.00
C GLU A 275 0.92 4.07 -28.49
N ALA A 276 1.83 4.95 -28.07
CA ALA A 276 1.99 5.33 -26.68
C ALA A 276 0.72 5.97 -26.08
N ARG A 277 0.07 6.88 -26.83
CA ARG A 277 -1.21 7.46 -26.43
C ARG A 277 -2.34 6.44 -26.40
N GLU A 278 -2.43 5.56 -27.40
CA GLU A 278 -3.41 4.46 -27.44
C GLU A 278 -3.23 3.52 -26.24
N MET A 279 -1.99 3.15 -25.90
CA MET A 279 -1.68 2.28 -24.78
C MET A 279 -1.97 2.97 -23.43
N LYS A 280 -1.62 4.23 -23.25
CA LYS A 280 -1.94 5.01 -22.05
C LYS A 280 -3.45 5.24 -21.92
N ARG A 281 -4.17 5.47 -23.01
CA ARG A 281 -5.64 5.48 -23.03
C ARG A 281 -6.21 4.16 -22.54
N ALA A 282 -5.66 3.04 -23.00
CA ALA A 282 -6.10 1.71 -22.57
C ALA A 282 -5.83 1.46 -21.08
N TYR A 283 -4.69 1.94 -20.58
CA TYR A 283 -4.41 1.91 -19.15
C TYR A 283 -5.44 2.74 -18.36
N TRP A 284 -5.77 3.96 -18.81
CA TRP A 284 -6.80 4.79 -18.18
C TRP A 284 -8.18 4.14 -18.20
N ALA A 285 -8.54 3.49 -19.31
CA ALA A 285 -9.80 2.73 -19.41
C ALA A 285 -9.83 1.56 -18.39
N ALA A 286 -8.70 0.86 -18.21
CA ALA A 286 -8.58 -0.21 -17.23
C ALA A 286 -8.66 0.33 -15.78
N VAL A 287 -8.09 1.51 -15.51
CA VAL A 287 -8.25 2.20 -14.21
C VAL A 287 -9.71 2.56 -13.95
N SER A 288 -10.42 3.12 -14.94
CA SER A 288 -11.86 3.42 -14.80
C SER A 288 -12.72 2.16 -14.63
N PHE A 289 -12.30 1.03 -15.19
CA PHE A 289 -12.97 -0.25 -14.94
C PHE A 289 -12.77 -0.72 -13.50
N VAL A 290 -11.56 -0.59 -12.95
CA VAL A 290 -11.30 -0.86 -11.51
C VAL A 290 -12.11 0.08 -10.64
N ASP A 291 -12.15 1.38 -10.97
CA ASP A 291 -12.95 2.39 -10.25
C ASP A 291 -14.42 1.99 -10.17
N ALA A 292 -15.00 1.50 -11.26
CA ALA A 292 -16.39 1.03 -11.28
C ALA A 292 -16.57 -0.19 -10.34
N GLN A 293 -15.60 -1.11 -10.25
CA GLN A 293 -15.66 -2.25 -9.34
C GLN A 293 -15.52 -1.80 -7.88
N VAL A 294 -14.62 -0.87 -7.59
CA VAL A 294 -14.52 -0.23 -6.25
C VAL A 294 -15.87 0.39 -5.87
N GLY A 295 -16.49 1.11 -6.80
CA GLY A 295 -17.82 1.72 -6.60
C GLY A 295 -18.89 0.69 -6.19
N ARG A 296 -18.92 -0.47 -6.86
CA ARG A 296 -19.86 -1.55 -6.53
C ARG A 296 -19.66 -2.08 -5.10
N VAL A 297 -18.41 -2.33 -4.71
CA VAL A 297 -18.10 -2.85 -3.37
C VAL A 297 -18.42 -1.80 -2.30
N MET A 298 -18.06 -0.53 -2.53
CA MET A 298 -18.31 0.56 -1.57
C MET A 298 -19.80 0.90 -1.45
N ALA A 299 -20.59 0.77 -2.52
CA ALA A 299 -22.05 0.90 -2.48
C ALA A 299 -22.66 -0.17 -1.58
N ALA A 300 -22.30 -1.44 -1.80
CA ALA A 300 -22.78 -2.55 -0.98
C ALA A 300 -22.41 -2.40 0.51
N LEU A 301 -21.19 -1.95 0.81
CA LEU A 301 -20.76 -1.65 2.19
C LEU A 301 -21.67 -0.60 2.85
N GLY A 302 -22.09 0.42 2.08
CA GLY A 302 -23.01 1.46 2.55
C GLY A 302 -24.44 0.95 2.74
N GLU A 303 -24.99 0.25 1.74
CA GLU A 303 -26.35 -0.31 1.75
C GLU A 303 -26.57 -1.30 2.90
N LEU A 304 -25.53 -2.02 3.30
CA LEU A 304 -25.55 -2.96 4.41
C LEU A 304 -25.36 -2.29 5.78
N GLY A 305 -25.16 -0.97 5.84
CA GLY A 305 -24.94 -0.25 7.10
C GLY A 305 -23.62 -0.60 7.79
N LEU A 306 -22.65 -1.15 7.05
CA LEU A 306 -21.37 -1.62 7.62
C LEU A 306 -20.29 -0.56 7.68
N ARG A 307 -20.53 0.60 7.03
CA ARG A 307 -19.50 1.62 6.80
C ARG A 307 -18.89 2.17 8.09
N ASP A 308 -19.72 2.43 9.09
CA ASP A 308 -19.30 3.10 10.33
C ASP A 308 -18.56 2.16 11.30
N ASN A 309 -18.48 0.86 10.99
CA ASN A 309 -17.70 -0.13 11.74
C ASN A 309 -16.73 -0.89 10.84
N THR A 310 -16.29 -0.32 9.72
CA THR A 310 -15.35 -0.98 8.80
C THR A 310 -14.20 -0.06 8.44
N ILE A 311 -12.98 -0.50 8.74
CA ILE A 311 -11.76 0.12 8.24
C ILE A 311 -11.61 -0.27 6.78
N VAL A 312 -11.46 0.71 5.89
CA VAL A 312 -11.26 0.48 4.45
C VAL A 312 -9.85 0.93 4.09
N VAL A 313 -9.10 0.04 3.44
CA VAL A 313 -7.78 0.34 2.88
C VAL A 313 -7.84 0.16 1.36
N PHE A 314 -7.42 1.19 0.62
CA PHE A 314 -7.20 1.13 -0.82
C PHE A 314 -5.71 1.26 -1.12
N TRP A 315 -5.15 0.33 -1.93
CA TRP A 315 -3.72 0.25 -2.18
C TRP A 315 -3.39 -0.28 -3.58
N GLY A 316 -2.41 0.36 -4.26
CA GLY A 316 -1.75 -0.18 -5.44
C GLY A 316 -0.51 -0.98 -5.04
N ASP A 317 -0.27 -2.15 -5.65
CA ASP A 317 0.84 -3.02 -5.23
C ASP A 317 2.22 -2.54 -5.68
N HIS A 318 2.31 -1.80 -6.73
CA HIS A 318 3.45 -1.00 -7.20
C HIS A 318 2.99 -0.04 -8.30
N GLY A 319 3.86 0.91 -8.64
CA GLY A 319 3.64 1.81 -9.75
C GLY A 319 3.93 1.15 -11.10
N TYR A 320 3.88 1.96 -12.16
CA TYR A 320 4.10 1.52 -13.54
C TYR A 320 4.61 2.68 -14.40
N HIS A 321 5.49 2.41 -15.35
CA HIS A 321 5.88 3.40 -16.35
C HIS A 321 4.91 3.39 -17.53
N LEU A 322 4.51 4.57 -17.97
CA LEU A 322 3.64 4.80 -19.12
C LEU A 322 4.35 5.63 -20.19
N GLY A 323 5.60 5.28 -20.47
CA GLY A 323 6.44 5.94 -21.46
C GLY A 323 7.54 6.82 -20.89
N GLU A 324 7.57 7.07 -19.57
CA GLU A 324 8.69 7.76 -18.93
C GLU A 324 9.99 7.02 -19.25
N LYS A 325 11.00 7.74 -19.74
CA LYS A 325 12.30 7.19 -20.13
C LYS A 325 12.18 6.02 -21.13
N GLY A 326 11.09 6.02 -21.93
CA GLY A 326 10.77 4.94 -22.89
C GLY A 326 10.36 3.62 -22.25
N LYS A 327 10.12 3.63 -20.94
CA LYS A 327 9.80 2.41 -20.20
C LYS A 327 8.29 2.15 -20.14
N TRP A 328 7.91 0.88 -20.34
CA TRP A 328 6.54 0.37 -20.29
C TRP A 328 6.51 -0.91 -19.47
N SER A 329 6.91 -0.78 -18.23
CA SER A 329 6.96 -1.86 -17.23
C SER A 329 7.31 -1.29 -15.85
N LYS A 330 7.22 -2.10 -14.82
CA LYS A 330 7.60 -1.80 -13.42
C LYS A 330 8.95 -2.37 -13.05
N HIS A 331 9.27 -3.56 -13.53
CA HIS A 331 10.43 -4.35 -13.09
C HIS A 331 11.75 -3.56 -13.14
N GLY A 332 12.50 -3.62 -12.06
CA GLY A 332 13.80 -2.97 -11.92
C GLY A 332 13.76 -1.43 -11.77
N SER A 333 12.56 -0.83 -11.66
CA SER A 333 12.41 0.61 -11.53
C SER A 333 12.57 1.07 -10.09
N LEU A 334 13.51 1.99 -9.84
CA LEU A 334 13.58 2.73 -8.57
C LEU A 334 13.11 4.20 -8.73
N TRP A 335 12.48 4.53 -9.85
CA TRP A 335 11.90 5.84 -10.13
C TRP A 335 10.59 6.05 -9.38
N GLN A 336 10.21 7.32 -9.17
CA GLN A 336 8.96 7.73 -8.54
C GLN A 336 7.76 6.93 -9.06
N VAL A 337 7.59 6.89 -10.37
CA VAL A 337 6.44 6.26 -11.03
C VAL A 337 6.37 4.75 -10.87
N GLY A 338 7.49 4.09 -10.52
CA GLY A 338 7.54 2.66 -10.22
C GLY A 338 7.28 2.32 -8.76
N LEU A 339 7.51 3.28 -7.85
CA LEU A 339 7.47 3.04 -6.40
C LEU A 339 6.31 3.72 -5.69
N ALA A 340 5.86 4.89 -6.17
CA ALA A 340 4.74 5.61 -5.58
C ALA A 340 3.40 5.02 -6.02
N VAL A 341 2.54 4.77 -5.05
CA VAL A 341 1.24 4.13 -5.27
C VAL A 341 0.12 4.89 -4.55
N PRO A 342 -1.13 4.78 -5.02
CA PRO A 342 -2.25 5.22 -4.23
C PRO A 342 -2.34 4.41 -2.94
N TYR A 343 -2.47 5.13 -1.83
CA TYR A 343 -2.64 4.57 -0.51
C TYR A 343 -3.60 5.43 0.29
N MET A 344 -4.71 4.83 0.70
CA MET A 344 -5.79 5.52 1.41
C MET A 344 -6.31 4.64 2.54
N ILE A 345 -6.58 5.22 3.69
CA ILE A 345 -7.16 4.53 4.84
C ILE A 345 -8.33 5.36 5.38
N SER A 346 -9.50 4.76 5.40
CA SER A 346 -10.68 5.23 6.13
C SER A 346 -10.83 4.38 7.39
N ALA A 347 -10.72 4.99 8.55
CA ALA A 347 -10.85 4.33 9.84
C ALA A 347 -11.89 5.10 10.69
N PRO A 348 -13.14 4.62 10.78
CA PRO A 348 -14.23 5.34 11.46
C PRO A 348 -13.87 5.77 12.88
N GLY A 349 -14.10 7.03 13.20
CA GLY A 349 -13.77 7.63 14.51
C GLY A 349 -12.28 7.87 14.77
N VAL A 350 -11.40 7.56 13.81
CA VAL A 350 -9.94 7.72 13.93
C VAL A 350 -9.39 8.60 12.83
N SER A 351 -9.74 8.34 11.56
CA SER A 351 -9.16 9.06 10.43
C SER A 351 -9.70 10.49 10.27
N ALA A 352 -8.82 11.42 9.92
CA ALA A 352 -9.17 12.77 9.49
C ALA A 352 -9.65 12.73 8.03
N ASP A 353 -10.92 12.36 7.85
CA ASP A 353 -11.51 12.08 6.53
C ASP A 353 -11.37 13.25 5.54
N GLY A 354 -11.05 12.91 4.30
CA GLY A 354 -10.88 13.86 3.21
C GLY A 354 -9.58 14.65 3.21
N GLN A 355 -8.71 14.44 4.20
CA GLN A 355 -7.42 15.11 4.28
C GLN A 355 -6.32 14.33 3.54
N ALA A 356 -5.37 15.10 3.00
CA ALA A 356 -4.15 14.55 2.43
C ALA A 356 -3.03 14.53 3.47
N CYS A 357 -2.31 13.42 3.55
CA CYS A 357 -1.09 13.31 4.35
C CYS A 357 0.12 13.55 3.44
N PRO A 358 0.89 14.64 3.66
CA PRO A 358 2.06 14.96 2.83
C PRO A 358 3.31 14.18 3.25
N ARG A 359 3.24 13.37 4.28
CA ARG A 359 4.40 12.65 4.82
C ARG A 359 4.81 11.48 3.94
N VAL A 360 6.10 11.18 3.94
CA VAL A 360 6.66 9.99 3.30
C VAL A 360 6.33 8.78 4.17
N VAL A 361 5.64 7.79 3.61
CA VAL A 361 5.29 6.56 4.32
C VAL A 361 5.64 5.32 3.52
N GLU A 362 5.94 4.25 4.22
CA GLU A 362 6.15 2.92 3.66
C GLU A 362 4.83 2.13 3.68
N CYS A 363 4.44 1.55 2.54
CA CYS A 363 3.17 0.82 2.45
C CYS A 363 3.13 -0.42 3.38
N MET A 364 4.26 -1.02 3.70
CA MET A 364 4.31 -2.16 4.63
C MET A 364 3.91 -1.79 6.06
N SER A 365 3.79 -0.49 6.40
CA SER A 365 3.19 -0.01 7.66
C SER A 365 1.70 -0.33 7.78
N MET A 366 1.04 -0.77 6.70
CA MET A 366 -0.36 -1.19 6.72
C MET A 366 -0.61 -2.27 7.77
N TYR A 367 0.25 -3.27 7.86
CA TYR A 367 0.06 -4.37 8.79
C TYR A 367 0.07 -3.89 10.25
N PRO A 368 1.13 -3.25 10.79
CA PRO A 368 1.10 -2.75 12.16
C PRO A 368 -0.01 -1.71 12.40
N THR A 369 -0.40 -0.95 11.38
CA THR A 369 -1.49 0.03 11.49
C THR A 369 -2.85 -0.65 11.68
N LEU A 370 -3.13 -1.70 10.94
CA LEU A 370 -4.38 -2.45 11.10
C LEU A 370 -4.43 -3.20 12.43
N VAL A 371 -3.30 -3.74 12.90
CA VAL A 371 -3.19 -4.35 14.23
C VAL A 371 -3.52 -3.32 15.32
N ASP A 372 -2.96 -2.12 15.23
CA ASP A 372 -3.19 -1.00 16.16
C ASP A 372 -4.66 -0.54 16.13
N LEU A 373 -5.21 -0.27 14.93
CA LEU A 373 -6.61 0.19 14.76
C LEU A 373 -7.64 -0.84 15.25
N CYS A 374 -7.33 -2.13 15.17
CA CYS A 374 -8.21 -3.21 15.63
C CYS A 374 -8.00 -3.59 17.09
N GLY A 375 -7.10 -2.90 17.81
CA GLY A 375 -6.78 -3.19 19.20
C GLY A 375 -6.24 -4.60 19.41
N LEU A 376 -5.50 -5.13 18.44
CA LEU A 376 -4.86 -6.43 18.52
C LEU A 376 -3.47 -6.31 19.18
N PRO A 377 -2.95 -7.38 19.80
CA PRO A 377 -1.61 -7.37 20.36
C PRO A 377 -0.56 -6.97 19.31
N ALA A 378 0.46 -6.22 19.69
CA ALA A 378 1.55 -5.87 18.78
C ALA A 378 2.37 -7.11 18.41
N ILE A 379 2.81 -7.17 17.14
CA ILE A 379 3.66 -8.25 16.63
C ILE A 379 5.11 -7.81 16.66
N SER A 380 5.98 -8.66 17.23
CA SER A 380 7.42 -8.46 17.14
C SER A 380 7.95 -8.68 15.72
N GLY A 381 8.96 -7.92 15.32
CA GLY A 381 9.65 -8.09 14.05
C GLY A 381 9.05 -7.32 12.86
N HIS A 382 7.99 -6.53 13.03
CA HIS A 382 7.65 -5.51 12.04
C HIS A 382 8.78 -4.48 11.93
N GLN A 383 9.13 -4.10 10.70
CA GLN A 383 10.26 -3.21 10.45
C GLN A 383 9.86 -1.75 10.24
N THR A 384 8.57 -1.47 10.36
CA THR A 384 7.99 -0.13 10.32
C THR A 384 6.91 0.01 11.39
N PRO A 385 6.72 1.19 11.99
CA PRO A 385 5.66 1.41 12.97
C PRO A 385 4.28 1.57 12.32
N SER A 386 3.25 1.56 13.17
CA SER A 386 1.90 2.03 12.81
C SER A 386 1.91 3.49 12.38
N ILE A 387 1.14 3.81 11.33
CA ILE A 387 0.88 5.18 10.88
C ILE A 387 -0.44 5.74 11.42
N THR A 388 -1.03 5.13 12.43
CA THR A 388 -2.24 5.64 13.11
C THR A 388 -2.11 7.11 13.54
N PRO A 389 -0.94 7.60 14.04
CA PRO A 389 -0.78 9.02 14.32
C PRO A 389 -1.06 9.92 13.11
N LEU A 390 -0.64 9.51 11.92
CA LEU A 390 -0.88 10.24 10.67
C LEU A 390 -2.34 10.14 10.19
N LEU A 391 -3.07 9.10 10.58
CA LEU A 391 -4.51 9.03 10.33
C LEU A 391 -5.28 10.07 11.14
N ARG A 392 -4.86 10.33 12.38
CA ARG A 392 -5.48 11.34 13.26
C ARG A 392 -5.06 12.75 12.89
N GLN A 393 -3.80 12.93 12.56
CA GLN A 393 -3.17 14.22 12.23
C GLN A 393 -2.25 14.05 11.02
N PRO A 394 -2.77 14.19 9.80
CA PRO A 394 -2.00 13.93 8.57
C PRO A 394 -0.73 14.77 8.42
N ALA A 395 -0.70 15.96 9.01
CA ALA A 395 0.46 16.87 9.00
C ALA A 395 1.40 16.69 10.21
N ALA A 396 1.13 15.74 11.13
CA ALA A 396 1.99 15.50 12.29
C ALA A 396 3.46 15.28 11.88
N PRO A 397 4.42 15.62 12.76
CA PRO A 397 5.83 15.31 12.51
C PRO A 397 6.04 13.81 12.25
N TRP A 398 6.79 13.49 11.21
CA TRP A 398 7.11 12.12 10.81
C TRP A 398 8.46 12.09 10.14
N ASP A 399 9.46 11.62 10.86
CA ASP A 399 10.86 11.64 10.42
C ASP A 399 11.33 10.21 10.06
N ARG A 400 10.61 9.57 9.15
CA ARG A 400 11.01 8.26 8.65
C ARG A 400 11.11 8.29 7.12
N PRO A 401 12.22 7.83 6.57
CA PRO A 401 12.33 7.65 5.14
C PRO A 401 11.49 6.45 4.68
N ALA A 402 11.16 6.41 3.40
CA ALA A 402 10.69 5.19 2.75
C ALA A 402 11.85 4.53 2.00
N ILE A 403 12.01 3.23 2.21
CA ILE A 403 13.07 2.45 1.59
C ILE A 403 12.46 1.40 0.66
N SER A 404 13.00 1.34 -0.56
CA SER A 404 12.61 0.37 -1.58
C SER A 404 13.83 -0.32 -2.14
N VAL A 405 13.66 -1.53 -2.62
CA VAL A 405 14.73 -2.26 -3.29
C VAL A 405 14.23 -2.80 -4.64
N SER A 406 15.15 -3.06 -5.55
CA SER A 406 14.91 -3.82 -6.77
C SER A 406 16.01 -4.85 -6.93
N TYR A 407 15.71 -5.94 -7.62
CA TYR A 407 16.70 -6.96 -7.93
C TYR A 407 16.58 -7.34 -9.39
N SER A 408 17.60 -7.03 -10.16
CA SER A 408 17.62 -7.27 -11.60
C SER A 408 19.04 -7.64 -12.05
N GLN A 409 19.15 -8.64 -12.91
CA GLN A 409 20.43 -9.10 -13.44
C GLN A 409 21.49 -9.34 -12.31
N ARG A 410 21.05 -9.99 -11.23
CA ARG A 410 21.89 -10.28 -10.03
C ARG A 410 22.42 -9.06 -9.30
N THR A 411 21.86 -7.89 -9.55
CA THR A 411 22.25 -6.64 -8.91
C THR A 411 21.11 -6.14 -8.03
N LEU A 412 21.42 -5.86 -6.77
CA LEU A 412 20.50 -5.20 -5.85
C LEU A 412 20.58 -3.68 -6.08
N GLY A 413 19.45 -3.10 -6.41
CA GLY A 413 19.22 -1.67 -6.36
C GLY A 413 18.54 -1.30 -5.05
N ARG A 414 18.93 -0.18 -4.44
CA ARG A 414 18.35 0.32 -3.19
C ARG A 414 17.93 1.76 -3.40
N SER A 415 16.80 2.14 -2.86
CA SER A 415 16.29 3.50 -2.92
C SER A 415 15.85 3.95 -1.54
N VAL A 416 16.07 5.21 -1.23
CA VAL A 416 15.55 5.88 -0.04
C VAL A 416 14.96 7.22 -0.41
N ARG A 417 13.79 7.51 0.18
CA ARG A 417 13.07 8.77 0.02
C ARG A 417 12.85 9.43 1.37
N THR A 418 13.19 10.70 1.43
CA THR A 418 12.78 11.63 2.48
C THR A 418 11.75 12.61 1.91
N GLU A 419 11.34 13.61 2.66
CA GLU A 419 10.39 14.61 2.16
C GLU A 419 10.92 15.38 0.94
N ARG A 420 12.22 15.62 0.87
CA ARG A 420 12.85 16.38 -0.21
C ARG A 420 13.68 15.52 -1.15
N TRP A 421 14.41 14.53 -0.62
CA TRP A 421 15.43 13.85 -1.39
C TRP A 421 15.02 12.45 -1.80
N HIS A 422 15.33 12.10 -3.04
CA HIS A 422 15.33 10.73 -3.52
C HIS A 422 16.77 10.31 -3.87
N TYR A 423 17.26 9.29 -3.22
CA TYR A 423 18.55 8.67 -3.51
C TYR A 423 18.33 7.22 -3.92
N ALA A 424 19.04 6.76 -4.94
CA ALA A 424 19.13 5.32 -5.21
C ALA A 424 20.55 4.96 -5.65
N ASP A 425 20.94 3.74 -5.30
CA ASP A 425 22.21 3.15 -5.72
C ASP A 425 22.04 1.70 -6.19
N TRP A 426 22.98 1.23 -6.99
CA TRP A 426 23.05 -0.14 -7.46
C TRP A 426 24.40 -0.72 -7.05
N ASP A 427 24.37 -1.96 -6.53
CA ASP A 427 25.55 -2.65 -6.04
C ASP A 427 26.35 -1.77 -5.03
N GLU A 428 25.64 -1.20 -4.05
CA GLU A 428 26.19 -0.30 -3.02
C GLU A 428 26.93 0.93 -3.59
N GLY A 429 26.50 1.37 -4.76
CA GLY A 429 27.07 2.49 -5.47
C GLY A 429 28.18 2.12 -6.47
N ARG A 430 28.65 0.86 -6.50
CA ARG A 430 29.66 0.42 -7.47
C ARG A 430 29.14 0.46 -8.91
N ALA A 431 27.85 0.20 -9.10
CA ALA A 431 27.19 0.30 -10.41
C ALA A 431 26.45 1.63 -10.62
N GLY A 432 26.81 2.65 -9.84
CA GLY A 432 26.31 4.01 -9.94
C GLY A 432 25.25 4.37 -8.91
N ALA A 433 25.02 5.68 -8.78
CA ALA A 433 24.03 6.25 -7.87
C ALA A 433 23.31 7.44 -8.52
N MET A 434 22.10 7.74 -8.02
CA MET A 434 21.37 8.96 -8.34
C MET A 434 20.92 9.68 -7.07
N LEU A 435 20.87 11.00 -7.11
CA LEU A 435 20.28 11.88 -6.11
C LEU A 435 19.41 12.91 -6.82
N ILE A 436 18.20 13.08 -6.35
CA ILE A 436 17.19 13.98 -6.94
C ILE A 436 16.63 14.86 -5.84
N ASP A 437 16.52 16.16 -6.09
CA ASP A 437 15.76 17.11 -5.29
C ASP A 437 14.29 17.07 -5.76
N THR A 438 13.45 16.29 -5.10
CA THR A 438 12.07 16.05 -5.56
C THR A 438 11.15 17.25 -5.42
N GLU A 439 11.53 18.27 -4.65
CA GLU A 439 10.81 19.54 -4.58
C GLU A 439 11.05 20.40 -5.83
N LYS A 440 12.27 20.35 -6.37
CA LYS A 440 12.68 21.15 -7.54
C LYS A 440 12.55 20.39 -8.87
N ASP A 441 12.63 19.07 -8.80
CA ASP A 441 12.60 18.17 -9.96
C ASP A 441 11.69 16.97 -9.70
N PRO A 442 10.36 17.17 -9.61
CA PRO A 442 9.42 16.08 -9.36
C PRO A 442 9.34 15.08 -10.53
N ALA A 443 9.79 15.43 -11.72
CA ALA A 443 9.85 14.55 -12.89
C ALA A 443 11.12 13.68 -12.94
N GLU A 444 12.06 13.90 -12.01
CA GLU A 444 13.30 13.13 -11.90
C GLU A 444 14.17 13.17 -13.18
N LEU A 445 14.44 14.37 -13.66
CA LEU A 445 15.17 14.61 -14.91
C LEU A 445 16.65 14.91 -14.70
N ARG A 446 17.07 15.26 -13.47
CA ARG A 446 18.43 15.69 -13.16
C ARG A 446 19.05 14.88 -12.04
N ASN A 447 20.18 14.21 -12.31
CA ASN A 447 20.95 13.53 -11.30
C ASN A 447 21.96 14.49 -10.63
N LEU A 448 21.89 14.60 -9.31
CA LEU A 448 22.75 15.46 -8.47
C LEU A 448 23.77 14.66 -7.66
N ALA A 449 23.88 13.33 -7.82
CA ALA A 449 24.72 12.48 -6.98
C ALA A 449 26.23 12.80 -7.06
N ALA A 450 26.67 13.42 -8.15
CA ALA A 450 28.07 13.82 -8.36
C ALA A 450 28.37 15.28 -7.95
N ASP A 451 27.38 16.05 -7.47
CA ASP A 451 27.60 17.41 -7.01
C ASP A 451 28.37 17.41 -5.67
N PRO A 452 29.57 17.98 -5.60
CA PRO A 452 30.38 17.98 -4.39
C PRO A 452 29.71 18.76 -3.24
N ASN A 453 28.87 19.76 -3.55
CA ASN A 453 28.12 20.52 -2.54
C ASN A 453 27.03 19.69 -1.85
N LEU A 454 26.64 18.56 -2.44
CA LEU A 454 25.61 17.65 -1.91
C LEU A 454 26.19 16.35 -1.32
N ALA A 455 27.52 16.25 -1.15
CA ALA A 455 28.17 15.08 -0.58
C ALA A 455 27.65 14.71 0.83
N ALA A 456 27.32 15.70 1.66
CA ALA A 456 26.70 15.49 2.97
C ALA A 456 25.30 14.86 2.84
N VAL A 457 24.49 15.32 1.89
CA VAL A 457 23.15 14.76 1.61
C VAL A 457 23.28 13.32 1.14
N VAL A 458 24.19 13.03 0.20
CA VAL A 458 24.43 11.65 -0.26
C VAL A 458 24.81 10.74 0.91
N SER A 459 25.68 11.23 1.81
CA SER A 459 26.12 10.47 3.00
C SER A 459 24.95 10.20 3.97
N GLU A 460 24.07 11.18 4.17
CA GLU A 460 22.86 11.05 4.97
C GLU A 460 21.91 10.01 4.37
N MET A 461 21.61 10.11 3.08
CA MET A 461 20.72 9.17 2.40
C MET A 461 21.26 7.73 2.47
N ARG A 462 22.57 7.55 2.30
CA ARG A 462 23.22 6.23 2.49
C ARG A 462 23.11 5.70 3.92
N ARG A 463 23.09 6.56 4.94
CA ARG A 463 22.86 6.11 6.33
C ARG A 463 21.49 5.50 6.51
N HIS A 464 20.45 6.06 5.90
CA HIS A 464 19.10 5.49 5.94
C HIS A 464 19.04 4.08 5.34
N LEU A 465 19.81 3.78 4.30
CA LEU A 465 19.88 2.44 3.71
C LEU A 465 20.42 1.36 4.66
N ARG A 466 21.06 1.73 5.79
CA ARG A 466 21.47 0.77 6.83
C ARG A 466 20.29 0.18 7.61
N LEU A 467 19.09 0.74 7.46
CA LEU A 467 17.87 0.14 8.01
C LEU A 467 17.45 -1.14 7.27
N LEU A 468 17.94 -1.36 6.04
CA LEU A 468 17.72 -2.59 5.31
C LEU A 468 18.51 -3.74 5.95
N PRO A 469 17.85 -4.83 6.35
CA PRO A 469 18.55 -6.04 6.75
C PRO A 469 19.32 -6.62 5.55
N ALA A 470 20.38 -7.40 5.83
CA ALA A 470 21.05 -8.14 4.78
C ALA A 470 20.11 -9.13 4.10
N VAL A 471 20.33 -9.41 2.80
CA VAL A 471 19.50 -10.36 2.07
C VAL A 471 19.58 -11.74 2.72
N GLY A 472 18.41 -12.29 3.09
CA GLY A 472 18.29 -13.61 3.73
C GLY A 472 18.68 -13.65 5.21
N SER A 473 18.94 -12.50 5.85
CA SER A 473 19.10 -12.46 7.31
C SER A 473 17.78 -12.78 7.99
N ARG A 474 17.79 -13.74 8.91
CA ARG A 474 16.67 -13.92 9.84
C ARG A 474 16.71 -12.75 10.84
N PRO A 475 15.56 -12.14 11.17
CA PRO A 475 15.50 -11.11 12.21
C PRO A 475 15.83 -11.64 13.59
#